data_d51705bca54cd01b8cbfa939d902288c
#
_entry.id   d51705bca54cd01b8cbfa939d902288c
#
_cell.length_a   1.000
_cell.length_b   1.000
_cell.length_c   1.000
_cell.angle_alpha   90.00
_cell.angle_beta   90.00
_cell.angle_gamma   90.00
#
_symmetry.space_group_name_H-M   'P 1'
#
loop_
_entity.id
_entity.type
_entity.pdbx_description
1 polymer ?
#
loop_
_entity_poly.entity_id
_entity_poly.type
_entity_poly.pdbx_seq_one_letter_code
_entity_poly.pdbx_strand_id
1 'polypeptide(L)'
;MERIILHVDVNNAFLSWSAVWLLKNGYEKDIRNRYAIIAGDETQRRGIVLAKSNLCKKKGVKTAEAIYLARKKCPYLEIYPPRYDVYKKFSDMMYKYLCNYTNIIERYSIDECFLDYTGSVKLFGDPVKVAYKIKDEIYRKFGFTVNVGVGNNKLLAKMASDFEKPNKVHTLFSNEVETKMFPLPIDDLFMTGRATAKKLREMGITTIGELARVPVEELTKKFKSMGKMLHDYANGIDNSEVMYEREQAKSISNSTVLPYNYRDSGMIKNVISDLSKEIGKKL
;
A
#
# COMPACT_ATOMS: atom_id res chain seq x y z
N MET A 1 -14.58 24.79 8.31
CA MET A 1 -15.12 23.47 7.88
C MET A 1 -14.05 22.45 8.18
N GLU A 2 -14.36 21.38 8.88
CA GLU A 2 -13.37 20.31 9.13
C GLU A 2 -12.88 19.70 7.83
N ARG A 3 -11.60 19.35 7.76
CA ARG A 3 -11.05 18.64 6.60
C ARG A 3 -11.69 17.26 6.48
N ILE A 4 -11.92 16.85 5.25
CA ILE A 4 -12.42 15.51 4.91
C ILE A 4 -11.50 14.91 3.87
N ILE A 5 -10.77 13.89 4.27
CA ILE A 5 -9.84 13.16 3.42
C ILE A 5 -10.37 11.76 3.18
N LEU A 6 -10.36 11.32 1.93
CA LEU A 6 -10.61 9.93 1.56
C LEU A 6 -9.29 9.28 1.18
N HIS A 7 -9.08 8.05 1.65
CA HIS A 7 -7.99 7.18 1.19
C HIS A 7 -8.58 5.98 0.46
N VAL A 8 -8.21 5.81 -0.81
CA VAL A 8 -8.66 4.69 -1.66
C VAL A 8 -7.50 3.75 -1.89
N ASP A 9 -7.67 2.45 -1.54
CA ASP A 9 -6.64 1.42 -1.56
C ASP A 9 -7.14 0.18 -2.30
N VAL A 10 -6.45 -0.25 -3.34
CA VAL A 10 -6.83 -1.42 -4.15
C VAL A 10 -6.54 -2.72 -3.41
N ASN A 11 -7.56 -3.53 -3.23
CA ASN A 11 -7.41 -4.80 -2.53
C ASN A 11 -6.56 -5.78 -3.34
N ASN A 12 -5.37 -6.12 -2.81
CA ASN A 12 -4.44 -7.07 -3.40
C ASN A 12 -4.14 -6.75 -4.88
N ALA A 13 -3.70 -5.53 -5.13
CA ALA A 13 -3.65 -4.87 -6.42
C ALA A 13 -3.08 -5.74 -7.55
N PHE A 14 -1.85 -6.26 -7.40
CA PHE A 14 -1.18 -7.00 -8.47
C PHE A 14 -1.91 -8.28 -8.85
N LEU A 15 -2.44 -9.02 -7.86
CA LEU A 15 -3.24 -10.21 -8.16
C LEU A 15 -4.59 -9.83 -8.78
N SER A 16 -5.28 -8.82 -8.23
CA SER A 16 -6.58 -8.38 -8.71
C SER A 16 -6.51 -7.85 -10.13
N TRP A 17 -5.52 -7.02 -10.45
CA TRP A 17 -5.32 -6.48 -11.79
C TRP A 17 -4.89 -7.54 -12.79
N SER A 18 -4.02 -8.49 -12.40
CA SER A 18 -3.68 -9.64 -13.23
C SER A 18 -4.91 -10.50 -13.52
N ALA A 19 -5.74 -10.76 -12.52
CA ALA A 19 -6.98 -11.54 -12.69
C ALA A 19 -7.93 -10.87 -13.69
N VAL A 20 -8.20 -9.58 -13.51
CA VAL A 20 -9.08 -8.80 -14.41
C VAL A 20 -8.52 -8.79 -15.84
N TRP A 21 -7.21 -8.61 -15.99
CA TRP A 21 -6.57 -8.61 -17.30
C TRP A 21 -6.68 -9.98 -17.98
N LEU A 22 -6.39 -11.08 -17.26
CA LEU A 22 -6.51 -12.44 -17.76
C LEU A 22 -7.93 -12.75 -18.22
N LEU A 23 -8.94 -12.46 -17.39
CA LEU A 23 -10.36 -12.67 -17.74
C LEU A 23 -10.76 -11.89 -18.99
N LYS A 24 -10.33 -10.64 -19.14
CA LYS A 24 -10.59 -9.81 -20.33
C LYS A 24 -9.88 -10.34 -21.59
N ASN A 25 -8.84 -11.14 -21.45
CA ASN A 25 -8.10 -11.77 -22.55
C ASN A 25 -8.45 -13.26 -22.76
N GLY A 26 -9.64 -13.68 -22.30
CA GLY A 26 -10.19 -15.01 -22.59
C GLY A 26 -9.74 -16.11 -21.62
N TYR A 27 -9.06 -15.79 -20.51
CA TYR A 27 -8.77 -16.79 -19.50
C TYR A 27 -10.04 -17.10 -18.70
N GLU A 28 -10.45 -18.36 -18.68
CA GLU A 28 -11.74 -18.76 -18.11
C GLU A 28 -11.78 -18.76 -16.58
N LYS A 29 -10.62 -18.87 -15.94
CA LYS A 29 -10.51 -19.06 -14.49
C LYS A 29 -10.04 -17.81 -13.80
N ASP A 30 -10.81 -17.33 -12.81
CA ASP A 30 -10.38 -16.24 -11.96
C ASP A 30 -9.28 -16.69 -10.99
N ILE A 31 -8.06 -16.20 -11.19
CA ILE A 31 -6.90 -16.57 -10.39
C ILE A 31 -7.02 -16.11 -8.92
N ARG A 32 -7.91 -15.17 -8.58
CA ARG A 32 -8.19 -14.76 -7.20
C ARG A 32 -8.79 -15.91 -6.38
N ASN A 33 -9.48 -16.83 -7.03
CA ASN A 33 -10.16 -17.98 -6.44
C ASN A 33 -9.34 -19.29 -6.55
N ARG A 34 -8.06 -19.18 -6.87
CA ARG A 34 -7.14 -20.32 -7.01
C ARG A 34 -5.95 -20.21 -6.08
N TYR A 35 -5.16 -21.25 -5.94
CA TYR A 35 -3.88 -21.19 -5.23
C TYR A 35 -2.85 -20.48 -6.13
N ALA A 36 -3.01 -19.16 -6.30
CA ALA A 36 -2.24 -18.37 -7.23
C ALA A 36 -1.40 -17.29 -6.52
N ILE A 37 -0.23 -17.05 -7.08
CA ILE A 37 0.65 -15.92 -6.70
C ILE A 37 1.09 -15.14 -7.93
N ILE A 38 1.39 -13.88 -7.73
CA ILE A 38 2.21 -13.09 -8.64
C ILE A 38 3.64 -13.13 -8.13
N ALA A 39 4.57 -13.56 -8.96
CA ALA A 39 5.97 -13.67 -8.55
C ALA A 39 6.93 -13.43 -9.71
N GLY A 40 8.15 -13.01 -9.40
CA GLY A 40 9.23 -12.89 -10.36
C GLY A 40 9.78 -14.25 -10.82
N ASP A 41 10.72 -14.21 -11.75
CA ASP A 41 11.34 -15.41 -12.30
C ASP A 41 12.34 -16.02 -11.30
N GLU A 42 12.05 -17.25 -10.84
CA GLU A 42 12.89 -17.97 -9.90
C GLU A 42 14.24 -18.42 -10.51
N THR A 43 14.29 -18.61 -11.84
CA THR A 43 15.52 -19.00 -12.54
C THR A 43 16.56 -17.87 -12.56
N GLN A 44 16.11 -16.61 -12.46
CA GLN A 44 16.96 -15.43 -12.44
C GLN A 44 17.22 -14.86 -11.02
N ARG A 45 17.09 -15.68 -9.97
CA ARG A 45 17.21 -15.26 -8.57
C ARG A 45 16.22 -14.17 -8.13
N ARG A 46 15.15 -13.95 -8.92
CA ARG A 46 14.09 -12.93 -8.67
C ARG A 46 12.80 -13.55 -8.18
N GLY A 47 12.84 -14.83 -7.83
CA GLY A 47 11.68 -15.63 -7.46
C GLY A 47 11.15 -15.34 -6.06
N ILE A 48 10.54 -14.14 -5.83
CA ILE A 48 9.82 -13.81 -4.61
C ILE A 48 8.34 -13.58 -4.88
N VAL A 49 7.51 -13.88 -3.89
CA VAL A 49 6.06 -13.64 -3.92
C VAL A 49 5.78 -12.15 -3.82
N LEU A 50 5.20 -11.54 -4.87
CA LEU A 50 4.78 -10.13 -4.88
C LEU A 50 3.34 -9.96 -4.39
N ALA A 51 2.44 -10.86 -4.82
CA ALA A 51 1.06 -10.90 -4.36
C ALA A 51 0.57 -12.35 -4.31
N LYS A 52 -0.48 -12.62 -3.53
CA LYS A 52 -0.99 -13.97 -3.30
C LYS A 52 -2.50 -13.98 -3.12
N SER A 53 -3.15 -15.05 -3.55
CA SER A 53 -4.58 -15.26 -3.31
C SER A 53 -4.88 -15.51 -1.82
N ASN A 54 -6.15 -15.33 -1.44
CA ASN A 54 -6.61 -15.66 -0.08
C ASN A 54 -6.42 -17.13 0.26
N LEU A 55 -6.52 -18.04 -0.72
CA LEU A 55 -6.25 -19.47 -0.53
C LEU A 55 -4.78 -19.70 -0.16
N CYS A 56 -3.85 -19.05 -0.87
CA CYS A 56 -2.42 -19.09 -0.53
C CYS A 56 -2.13 -18.44 0.84
N LYS A 57 -2.79 -17.31 1.16
CA LYS A 57 -2.67 -16.65 2.47
C LYS A 57 -3.09 -17.60 3.60
N LYS A 58 -4.21 -18.32 3.45
CA LYS A 58 -4.67 -19.32 4.43
C LYS A 58 -3.71 -20.50 4.61
N LYS A 59 -2.92 -20.84 3.58
CA LYS A 59 -1.83 -21.85 3.67
C LYS A 59 -0.52 -21.28 4.24
N GLY A 60 -0.52 -20.01 4.69
CA GLY A 60 0.64 -19.38 5.31
C GLY A 60 1.69 -18.86 4.32
N VAL A 61 1.37 -18.74 3.02
CA VAL A 61 2.23 -18.07 2.03
C VAL A 61 2.35 -16.59 2.38
N LYS A 62 3.57 -16.04 2.41
CA LYS A 62 3.85 -14.64 2.77
C LYS A 62 4.34 -13.85 1.56
N THR A 63 4.02 -12.55 1.52
CA THR A 63 4.63 -11.62 0.56
C THR A 63 6.12 -11.47 0.88
N ALA A 64 6.94 -11.27 -0.15
CA ALA A 64 8.40 -11.20 -0.09
C ALA A 64 9.12 -12.51 0.30
N GLU A 65 8.42 -13.64 0.47
CA GLU A 65 9.10 -14.93 0.63
C GLU A 65 9.51 -15.53 -0.72
N ALA A 66 10.54 -16.37 -0.70
CA ALA A 66 11.01 -17.06 -1.88
C ALA A 66 9.97 -18.09 -2.37
N ILE A 67 9.83 -18.26 -3.69
CA ILE A 67 8.85 -19.17 -4.31
C ILE A 67 8.99 -20.59 -3.79
N TYR A 68 10.21 -21.11 -3.60
CA TYR A 68 10.41 -22.47 -3.11
C TYR A 68 9.81 -22.70 -1.70
N LEU A 69 9.79 -21.66 -0.84
CA LEU A 69 9.12 -21.72 0.47
C LEU A 69 7.60 -21.70 0.32
N ALA A 70 7.10 -20.90 -0.61
CA ALA A 70 5.67 -20.86 -0.92
C ALA A 70 5.19 -22.22 -1.47
N ARG A 71 5.96 -22.88 -2.34
CA ARG A 71 5.65 -24.23 -2.86
C ARG A 71 5.63 -25.29 -1.75
N LYS A 72 6.53 -25.23 -0.77
CA LYS A 72 6.48 -26.13 0.40
C LYS A 72 5.18 -26.03 1.19
N LYS A 73 4.61 -24.83 1.28
CA LYS A 73 3.33 -24.59 1.98
C LYS A 73 2.12 -24.88 1.10
N CYS A 74 2.26 -24.74 -0.18
CA CYS A 74 1.21 -24.89 -1.17
C CYS A 74 1.73 -25.62 -2.43
N PRO A 75 1.73 -26.97 -2.45
CA PRO A 75 2.27 -27.76 -3.57
C PRO A 75 1.60 -27.50 -4.92
N TYR A 76 0.32 -27.12 -4.91
CA TYR A 76 -0.48 -26.85 -6.13
C TYR A 76 -0.44 -25.37 -6.55
N LEU A 77 0.63 -24.66 -6.19
CA LEU A 77 0.79 -23.23 -6.43
C LEU A 77 0.90 -22.91 -7.92
N GLU A 78 0.00 -22.07 -8.41
CA GLU A 78 0.05 -21.47 -9.74
C GLU A 78 0.80 -20.14 -9.65
N ILE A 79 1.78 -19.95 -10.55
CA ILE A 79 2.64 -18.77 -10.57
C ILE A 79 2.38 -17.97 -11.84
N TYR A 80 2.09 -16.69 -11.67
CA TYR A 80 1.87 -15.75 -12.75
C TYR A 80 2.92 -14.65 -12.70
N PRO A 81 3.51 -14.28 -13.86
CA PRO A 81 4.50 -13.20 -13.89
C PRO A 81 3.84 -11.84 -13.64
N PRO A 82 4.57 -10.88 -13.04
CA PRO A 82 4.07 -9.52 -12.88
C PRO A 82 3.96 -8.81 -14.23
N ARG A 83 2.89 -8.05 -14.40
CA ARG A 83 2.56 -7.26 -15.58
C ARG A 83 2.50 -5.77 -15.23
N TYR A 84 3.65 -5.14 -15.04
CA TYR A 84 3.72 -3.73 -14.61
C TYR A 84 3.08 -2.75 -15.61
N ASP A 85 3.10 -3.07 -16.90
CA ASP A 85 2.38 -2.36 -17.96
C ASP A 85 0.87 -2.32 -17.72
N VAL A 86 0.31 -3.46 -17.33
CA VAL A 86 -1.10 -3.61 -16.97
C VAL A 86 -1.42 -2.88 -15.66
N TYR A 87 -0.55 -3.02 -14.66
CA TYR A 87 -0.75 -2.39 -13.35
C TYR A 87 -0.78 -0.86 -13.47
N LYS A 88 0.13 -0.29 -14.26
CA LYS A 88 0.12 1.14 -14.54
C LYS A 88 -1.19 1.58 -15.21
N LYS A 89 -1.69 0.82 -16.20
CA LYS A 89 -2.97 1.13 -16.86
C LYS A 89 -4.14 1.15 -15.87
N PHE A 90 -4.27 0.15 -15.01
CA PHE A 90 -5.35 0.10 -14.02
C PHE A 90 -5.21 1.21 -12.96
N SER A 91 -4.01 1.49 -12.50
CA SER A 91 -3.71 2.63 -11.63
C SER A 91 -4.14 3.95 -12.27
N ASP A 92 -3.78 4.18 -13.54
CA ASP A 92 -4.16 5.40 -14.29
C ASP A 92 -5.68 5.49 -14.51
N MET A 93 -6.36 4.37 -14.77
CA MET A 93 -7.82 4.33 -14.91
C MET A 93 -8.52 4.69 -13.60
N MET A 94 -8.07 4.12 -12.47
CA MET A 94 -8.59 4.44 -11.14
C MET A 94 -8.37 5.93 -10.81
N TYR A 95 -7.17 6.43 -11.00
CA TYR A 95 -6.86 7.84 -10.75
C TYR A 95 -7.75 8.78 -11.56
N LYS A 96 -7.87 8.56 -12.87
CA LYS A 96 -8.73 9.37 -13.75
C LYS A 96 -10.19 9.33 -13.30
N TYR A 97 -10.66 8.18 -12.83
CA TYR A 97 -12.02 8.06 -12.28
C TYR A 97 -12.17 8.88 -11.00
N LEU A 98 -11.20 8.83 -10.09
CA LEU A 98 -11.23 9.56 -8.82
C LEU A 98 -11.16 11.09 -9.03
N CYS A 99 -10.51 11.58 -10.08
CA CYS A 99 -10.50 13.01 -10.47
C CYS A 99 -11.88 13.59 -10.75
N ASN A 100 -12.94 12.78 -10.93
CA ASN A 100 -14.31 13.29 -11.03
C ASN A 100 -14.86 13.83 -9.71
N TYR A 101 -14.25 13.53 -8.58
CA TYR A 101 -14.72 13.91 -7.25
C TYR A 101 -13.96 15.09 -6.64
N THR A 102 -12.71 15.29 -7.01
CA THR A 102 -11.86 16.41 -6.58
C THR A 102 -10.68 16.57 -7.51
N ASN A 103 -10.13 17.78 -7.59
CA ASN A 103 -8.88 18.08 -8.27
C ASN A 103 -7.65 17.99 -7.33
N ILE A 104 -7.88 17.91 -6.02
CA ILE A 104 -6.82 17.78 -5.00
C ILE A 104 -6.67 16.29 -4.67
N ILE A 105 -5.84 15.61 -5.47
CA ILE A 105 -5.65 14.17 -5.38
C ILE A 105 -4.18 13.81 -5.46
N GLU A 106 -3.71 13.04 -4.49
CA GLU A 106 -2.35 12.54 -4.41
C GLU A 106 -2.29 11.06 -4.77
N ARG A 107 -1.45 10.70 -5.73
CA ARG A 107 -1.06 9.30 -5.94
C ARG A 107 0.00 8.93 -4.93
N TYR A 108 -0.40 8.31 -3.83
CA TYR A 108 0.52 7.92 -2.78
C TYR A 108 1.39 6.72 -3.20
N SER A 109 0.79 5.75 -3.87
CA SER A 109 1.47 4.62 -4.49
C SER A 109 0.81 4.23 -5.83
N ILE A 110 1.19 3.10 -6.42
CA ILE A 110 0.58 2.59 -7.64
C ILE A 110 -0.89 2.20 -7.42
N ASP A 111 -1.26 1.83 -6.20
CA ASP A 111 -2.56 1.28 -5.83
C ASP A 111 -3.31 2.12 -4.77
N GLU A 112 -2.73 3.24 -4.34
CA GLU A 112 -3.30 4.10 -3.29
C GLU A 112 -3.39 5.56 -3.71
N CYS A 113 -4.54 6.18 -3.43
CA CYS A 113 -4.76 7.61 -3.63
C CYS A 113 -5.36 8.26 -2.38
N PHE A 114 -4.88 9.46 -2.03
CA PHE A 114 -5.58 10.36 -1.12
C PHE A 114 -6.34 11.41 -1.91
N LEU A 115 -7.54 11.74 -1.45
CA LEU A 115 -8.39 12.78 -2.01
C LEU A 115 -8.73 13.78 -0.92
N ASP A 116 -8.47 15.06 -1.13
CA ASP A 116 -9.08 16.11 -0.32
C ASP A 116 -10.51 16.35 -0.85
N TYR A 117 -11.48 15.86 -0.10
CA TYR A 117 -12.90 15.94 -0.45
C TYR A 117 -13.58 17.16 0.19
N THR A 118 -12.87 17.94 1.01
CA THR A 118 -13.42 19.04 1.82
C THR A 118 -14.25 20.01 0.98
N GLY A 119 -13.68 20.51 -0.12
CA GLY A 119 -14.38 21.42 -1.04
C GLY A 119 -15.49 20.78 -1.86
N SER A 120 -15.49 19.45 -1.97
CA SER A 120 -16.40 18.68 -2.83
C SER A 120 -17.71 18.30 -2.13
N VAL A 121 -17.81 18.46 -0.81
CA VAL A 121 -19.00 18.12 -0.01
C VAL A 121 -20.26 18.80 -0.54
N LYS A 122 -20.16 20.09 -0.94
CA LYS A 122 -21.31 20.85 -1.47
C LYS A 122 -21.80 20.31 -2.81
N LEU A 123 -20.92 19.69 -3.61
CA LEU A 123 -21.25 19.19 -4.95
C LEU A 123 -21.76 17.74 -4.93
N PHE A 124 -21.14 16.91 -4.11
CA PHE A 124 -21.40 15.46 -4.14
C PHE A 124 -22.07 14.93 -2.86
N GLY A 125 -22.16 15.76 -1.80
CA GLY A 125 -22.85 15.42 -0.56
C GLY A 125 -21.99 14.67 0.44
N ASP A 126 -22.63 13.79 1.20
CA ASP A 126 -22.04 13.06 2.32
C ASP A 126 -20.82 12.21 1.92
N PRO A 127 -19.65 12.39 2.58
CA PRO A 127 -18.41 11.73 2.20
C PRO A 127 -18.47 10.21 2.33
N VAL A 128 -19.21 9.69 3.31
CA VAL A 128 -19.35 8.23 3.51
C VAL A 128 -20.16 7.62 2.39
N LYS A 129 -21.27 8.25 2.00
CA LYS A 129 -22.09 7.81 0.85
C LYS A 129 -21.28 7.83 -0.44
N VAL A 130 -20.45 8.87 -0.63
CA VAL A 130 -19.57 8.96 -1.81
C VAL A 130 -18.47 7.90 -1.77
N ALA A 131 -17.91 7.60 -0.61
CA ALA A 131 -16.93 6.52 -0.45
C ALA A 131 -17.51 5.15 -0.86
N TYR A 132 -18.75 4.84 -0.46
CA TYR A 132 -19.48 3.64 -0.94
C TYR A 132 -19.69 3.66 -2.45
N LYS A 133 -20.13 4.79 -3.00
CA LYS A 133 -20.31 4.95 -4.44
C LYS A 133 -18.99 4.71 -5.21
N ILE A 134 -17.90 5.31 -4.76
CA ILE A 134 -16.57 5.12 -5.35
C ILE A 134 -16.19 3.63 -5.36
N LYS A 135 -16.32 2.97 -4.20
CA LYS A 135 -16.02 1.55 -4.05
C LYS A 135 -16.80 0.67 -5.01
N ASP A 136 -18.13 0.88 -5.07
CA ASP A 136 -19.02 0.07 -5.89
C ASP A 136 -18.84 0.35 -7.38
N GLU A 137 -18.61 1.60 -7.78
CA GLU A 137 -18.38 1.95 -9.18
C GLU A 137 -17.01 1.48 -9.69
N ILE A 138 -15.97 1.50 -8.88
CA ILE A 138 -14.66 0.93 -9.25
C ILE A 138 -14.80 -0.57 -9.52
N TYR A 139 -15.51 -1.29 -8.64
CA TYR A 139 -15.77 -2.72 -8.87
C TYR A 139 -16.58 -2.95 -10.16
N ARG A 140 -17.66 -2.23 -10.36
CA ARG A 140 -18.54 -2.38 -11.54
C ARG A 140 -17.82 -2.04 -12.85
N LYS A 141 -17.03 -0.95 -12.88
CA LYS A 141 -16.39 -0.45 -14.09
C LYS A 141 -15.08 -1.18 -14.41
N PHE A 142 -14.31 -1.53 -13.40
CA PHE A 142 -12.95 -2.03 -13.59
C PHE A 142 -12.76 -3.50 -13.19
N GLY A 143 -13.65 -4.07 -12.37
CA GLY A 143 -13.64 -5.50 -11.99
C GLY A 143 -12.71 -5.86 -10.82
N PHE A 144 -12.16 -4.85 -10.12
CA PHE A 144 -11.41 -5.04 -8.88
C PHE A 144 -12.02 -4.26 -7.73
N THR A 145 -11.73 -4.66 -6.50
CA THR A 145 -12.27 -4.03 -5.30
C THR A 145 -11.27 -3.05 -4.68
N VAL A 146 -11.79 -2.06 -3.98
CA VAL A 146 -11.00 -1.12 -3.18
C VAL A 146 -11.56 -1.05 -1.75
N ASN A 147 -10.70 -0.70 -0.80
CA ASN A 147 -11.12 -0.16 0.47
C ASN A 147 -11.11 1.36 0.41
N VAL A 148 -12.04 2.01 1.10
CA VAL A 148 -12.05 3.46 1.24
C VAL A 148 -12.11 3.82 2.72
N GLY A 149 -11.12 4.57 3.18
CA GLY A 149 -11.10 5.17 4.50
C GLY A 149 -11.50 6.65 4.41
N VAL A 150 -12.29 7.11 5.36
CA VAL A 150 -12.73 8.50 5.48
C VAL A 150 -12.29 9.06 6.83
N GLY A 151 -11.58 10.19 6.85
CA GLY A 151 -11.08 10.79 8.08
C GLY A 151 -10.83 12.29 7.95
N ASN A 152 -10.41 12.93 9.05
CA ASN A 152 -10.13 14.38 9.07
C ASN A 152 -8.72 14.74 8.56
N ASN A 153 -7.84 13.76 8.41
CA ASN A 153 -6.49 13.91 7.88
C ASN A 153 -6.05 12.65 7.13
N LYS A 154 -4.87 12.70 6.50
CA LYS A 154 -4.34 11.57 5.72
C LYS A 154 -4.10 10.33 6.58
N LEU A 155 -3.53 10.50 7.77
CA LEU A 155 -3.30 9.40 8.71
C LEU A 155 -4.61 8.67 9.05
N LEU A 156 -5.62 9.39 9.48
CA LEU A 156 -6.90 8.81 9.90
C LEU A 156 -7.62 8.12 8.73
N ALA A 157 -7.62 8.74 7.54
CA ALA A 157 -8.17 8.13 6.35
C ALA A 157 -7.42 6.84 5.95
N LYS A 158 -6.08 6.84 6.05
CA LYS A 158 -5.25 5.65 5.80
C LYS A 158 -5.54 4.54 6.80
N MET A 159 -5.53 4.84 8.09
CA MET A 159 -5.84 3.88 9.16
C MET A 159 -7.23 3.27 8.97
N ALA A 160 -8.24 4.09 8.66
CA ALA A 160 -9.60 3.62 8.41
C ALA A 160 -9.65 2.61 7.25
N SER A 161 -8.95 2.85 6.16
CA SER A 161 -8.93 1.93 5.01
C SER A 161 -8.32 0.56 5.31
N ASP A 162 -7.54 0.46 6.39
CA ASP A 162 -6.85 -0.77 6.79
C ASP A 162 -7.61 -1.60 7.85
N PHE A 163 -8.69 -1.10 8.47
CA PHE A 163 -9.41 -1.79 9.57
C PHE A 163 -9.92 -3.16 9.18
N GLU A 164 -10.65 -3.27 8.10
CA GLU A 164 -11.16 -4.54 7.59
C GLU A 164 -11.09 -4.55 6.05
N LYS A 165 -10.49 -5.58 5.48
CA LYS A 165 -10.36 -5.79 4.04
C LYS A 165 -10.91 -7.18 3.65
N PRO A 166 -11.44 -7.36 2.44
CA PRO A 166 -11.52 -6.43 1.31
C PRO A 166 -12.88 -5.74 1.14
N ASN A 167 -12.95 -4.76 0.24
CA ASN A 167 -14.18 -4.16 -0.29
C ASN A 167 -15.05 -3.47 0.77
N LYS A 168 -14.42 -2.71 1.66
CA LYS A 168 -15.07 -2.03 2.78
C LYS A 168 -14.90 -0.51 2.71
N VAL A 169 -15.80 0.18 3.41
CA VAL A 169 -15.68 1.59 3.73
C VAL A 169 -15.69 1.73 5.24
N HIS A 170 -14.71 2.45 5.78
CA HIS A 170 -14.62 2.74 7.20
C HIS A 170 -14.36 4.22 7.44
N THR A 171 -14.78 4.70 8.59
CA THR A 171 -14.48 6.03 9.08
C THR A 171 -13.52 5.97 10.25
N LEU A 172 -12.67 6.98 10.34
CA LEU A 172 -11.92 7.32 11.53
C LEU A 172 -11.79 8.83 11.61
N PHE A 173 -12.74 9.45 12.31
CA PHE A 173 -12.70 10.87 12.61
C PHE A 173 -11.98 11.14 13.92
N SER A 174 -11.60 12.39 14.18
CA SER A 174 -10.83 12.77 15.38
C SER A 174 -11.51 12.34 16.68
N ASN A 175 -12.83 12.39 16.74
CA ASN A 175 -13.63 11.94 17.90
C ASN A 175 -13.77 10.42 18.01
N GLU A 176 -13.32 9.65 17.02
CA GLU A 176 -13.36 8.19 17.01
C GLU A 176 -12.00 7.55 17.35
N VAL A 177 -10.92 8.36 17.48
CA VAL A 177 -9.54 7.87 17.68
C VAL A 177 -9.44 6.99 18.91
N GLU A 178 -9.98 7.43 20.05
CA GLU A 178 -9.89 6.68 21.31
C GLU A 178 -10.63 5.32 21.21
N THR A 179 -11.77 5.29 20.54
CA THR A 179 -12.62 4.10 20.48
C THR A 179 -12.22 3.11 19.41
N LYS A 180 -11.73 3.61 18.24
CA LYS A 180 -11.42 2.75 17.09
C LYS A 180 -9.93 2.49 16.89
N MET A 181 -9.06 3.48 17.21
CA MET A 181 -7.63 3.37 16.93
C MET A 181 -6.81 2.96 18.16
N PHE A 182 -7.09 3.49 19.35
CA PHE A 182 -6.35 3.17 20.57
C PHE A 182 -6.29 1.67 20.91
N PRO A 183 -7.36 0.87 20.72
CA PRO A 183 -7.32 -0.56 20.99
C PRO A 183 -6.44 -1.38 20.04
N LEU A 184 -6.07 -0.81 18.89
CA LEU A 184 -5.31 -1.55 17.87
C LEU A 184 -3.89 -1.87 18.34
N PRO A 185 -3.34 -3.02 17.89
CA PRO A 185 -1.94 -3.35 18.09
C PRO A 185 -1.02 -2.26 17.54
N ILE A 186 0.11 -2.06 18.19
CA ILE A 186 1.11 -1.06 17.77
C ILE A 186 1.67 -1.30 16.36
N ASP A 187 1.64 -2.55 15.90
CA ASP A 187 2.06 -2.92 14.54
C ASP A 187 1.15 -2.34 13.45
N ASP A 188 -0.09 -2.01 13.80
CA ASP A 188 -1.09 -1.50 12.86
C ASP A 188 -1.00 0.04 12.69
N LEU A 189 -0.24 0.74 13.55
CA LEU A 189 -0.06 2.17 13.39
C LEU A 189 0.73 2.47 12.11
N PHE A 190 0.18 3.33 11.27
CA PHE A 190 0.83 3.78 10.05
C PHE A 190 2.27 4.27 10.32
N MET A 191 3.22 3.94 9.45
CA MET A 191 4.66 4.20 9.60
C MET A 191 5.36 3.41 10.72
N THR A 192 4.67 2.54 11.44
CA THR A 192 5.29 1.66 12.43
C THR A 192 5.70 0.33 11.78
N GLY A 193 6.93 0.26 11.29
CA GLY A 193 7.49 -0.97 10.74
C GLY A 193 7.89 -1.97 11.83
N ARG A 194 8.15 -3.22 11.45
CA ARG A 194 8.49 -4.35 12.37
C ARG A 194 9.59 -4.00 13.38
N ALA A 195 10.63 -3.29 12.95
CA ALA A 195 11.74 -2.92 13.82
C ALA A 195 11.32 -1.88 14.87
N THR A 196 10.49 -0.91 14.48
CA THR A 196 9.94 0.10 15.39
C THR A 196 8.97 -0.53 16.38
N ALA A 197 8.03 -1.36 15.90
CA ALA A 197 7.08 -2.08 16.73
C ALA A 197 7.79 -2.99 17.77
N LYS A 198 8.86 -3.68 17.37
CA LYS A 198 9.68 -4.48 18.29
C LYS A 198 10.25 -3.61 19.42
N LYS A 199 10.86 -2.47 19.09
CA LYS A 199 11.43 -1.55 20.09
C LYS A 199 10.38 -0.96 21.03
N LEU A 200 9.17 -0.67 20.53
CA LEU A 200 8.05 -0.18 21.33
C LEU A 200 7.58 -1.26 22.29
N ARG A 201 7.44 -2.51 21.85
CA ARG A 201 7.11 -3.65 22.75
C ARG A 201 8.17 -3.91 23.82
N GLU A 202 9.45 -3.71 23.50
CA GLU A 202 10.53 -3.75 24.50
C GLU A 202 10.42 -2.65 25.57
N MET A 203 9.64 -1.57 25.29
CA MET A 203 9.26 -0.53 26.25
C MET A 203 7.95 -0.84 26.99
N GLY A 204 7.31 -2.00 26.74
CA GLY A 204 6.02 -2.35 27.30
C GLY A 204 4.83 -1.76 26.55
N ILE A 205 5.04 -1.14 25.36
CA ILE A 205 4.00 -0.51 24.55
C ILE A 205 3.51 -1.51 23.51
N THR A 206 2.27 -1.97 23.63
CA THR A 206 1.66 -3.01 22.80
C THR A 206 0.52 -2.49 21.93
N THR A 207 -0.13 -1.40 22.36
CA THR A 207 -1.26 -0.77 21.66
C THR A 207 -0.96 0.66 21.27
N ILE A 208 -1.74 1.18 20.31
CA ILE A 208 -1.64 2.59 19.88
C ILE A 208 -2.01 3.52 21.04
N GLY A 209 -3.04 3.17 21.83
CA GLY A 209 -3.45 3.97 22.98
C GLY A 209 -2.42 4.03 24.11
N GLU A 210 -1.64 2.97 24.31
CA GLU A 210 -0.48 3.01 25.22
C GLU A 210 0.58 3.97 24.71
N LEU A 211 0.91 3.92 23.41
CA LEU A 211 1.86 4.86 22.79
C LEU A 211 1.41 6.30 22.89
N ALA A 212 0.13 6.59 22.69
CA ALA A 212 -0.44 7.94 22.77
C ALA A 212 -0.24 8.61 24.14
N ARG A 213 -0.11 7.80 25.20
CA ARG A 213 0.07 8.28 26.60
C ARG A 213 1.52 8.43 27.03
N VAL A 214 2.48 7.95 26.21
CA VAL A 214 3.91 8.09 26.53
C VAL A 214 4.34 9.54 26.32
N PRO A 215 5.08 10.15 27.25
CA PRO A 215 5.62 11.50 27.05
C PRO A 215 6.47 11.59 25.78
N VAL A 216 6.26 12.64 24.98
CA VAL A 216 6.95 12.82 23.70
C VAL A 216 8.47 12.89 23.85
N GLU A 217 8.96 13.41 24.99
CA GLU A 217 10.39 13.50 25.33
C GLU A 217 11.03 12.11 25.42
N GLU A 218 10.33 11.14 26.01
CA GLU A 218 10.80 9.77 26.14
C GLU A 218 10.91 9.09 24.76
N LEU A 219 9.89 9.25 23.92
CA LEU A 219 9.90 8.74 22.56
C LEU A 219 10.99 9.41 21.71
N THR A 220 11.15 10.73 21.84
CA THR A 220 12.17 11.48 21.08
C THR A 220 13.58 11.08 21.52
N LYS A 221 13.81 10.82 22.80
CA LYS A 221 15.10 10.30 23.30
C LYS A 221 15.46 8.98 22.63
N LYS A 222 14.51 8.08 22.41
CA LYS A 222 14.75 6.73 21.85
C LYS A 222 14.70 6.69 20.33
N PHE A 223 13.76 7.41 19.71
CA PHE A 223 13.48 7.36 18.27
C PHE A 223 13.84 8.64 17.51
N LYS A 224 14.37 9.66 18.20
CA LYS A 224 14.74 10.97 17.64
C LYS A 224 13.52 11.65 16.97
N SER A 225 13.68 12.22 15.78
CA SER A 225 12.57 12.87 15.04
C SER A 225 11.36 11.95 14.82
N MET A 226 11.59 10.65 14.65
CA MET A 226 10.52 9.67 14.52
C MET A 226 9.68 9.55 15.81
N GLY A 227 10.26 9.82 17.00
CA GLY A 227 9.55 9.76 18.27
C GLY A 227 8.39 10.74 18.35
N LYS A 228 8.61 12.00 17.92
CA LYS A 228 7.55 13.00 17.84
C LYS A 228 6.45 12.57 16.85
N MET A 229 6.83 12.11 15.66
CA MET A 229 5.87 11.64 14.67
C MET A 229 5.02 10.47 15.19
N LEU A 230 5.64 9.48 15.86
CA LEU A 230 4.92 8.34 16.44
C LEU A 230 3.92 8.78 17.50
N HIS A 231 4.31 9.75 18.37
CA HIS A 231 3.41 10.31 19.37
C HIS A 231 2.22 11.04 18.73
N ASP A 232 2.50 11.94 17.78
CA ASP A 232 1.47 12.69 17.08
C ASP A 232 0.51 11.73 16.35
N TYR A 233 1.04 10.74 15.64
CA TYR A 233 0.26 9.73 14.92
C TYR A 233 -0.59 8.85 15.86
N ALA A 234 -0.05 8.45 17.01
CA ALA A 234 -0.82 7.71 18.00
C ALA A 234 -2.01 8.51 18.54
N ASN A 235 -1.88 9.83 18.58
CA ASN A 235 -2.95 10.76 18.96
C ASN A 235 -3.86 11.20 17.78
N GLY A 236 -3.69 10.61 16.61
CA GLY A 236 -4.48 10.93 15.41
C GLY A 236 -4.14 12.27 14.77
N ILE A 237 -2.98 12.85 15.10
CA ILE A 237 -2.54 14.17 14.63
C ILE A 237 -1.67 14.01 13.39
N ASP A 238 -2.12 14.57 12.27
CA ASP A 238 -1.38 14.66 11.02
C ASP A 238 -1.78 15.94 10.27
N ASN A 239 -0.82 16.85 10.10
CA ASN A 239 -1.03 18.14 9.43
C ASN A 239 -0.58 18.10 7.96
N SER A 240 -0.20 16.95 7.42
CA SER A 240 0.22 16.83 6.04
C SER A 240 -0.93 17.15 5.08
N GLU A 241 -0.59 17.82 3.99
CA GLU A 241 -1.55 18.14 2.93
C GLU A 241 -1.61 17.01 1.90
N VAL A 242 -2.72 16.94 1.15
CA VAL A 242 -2.83 16.09 -0.02
C VAL A 242 -2.05 16.75 -1.16
N MET A 243 -0.96 16.13 -1.56
CA MET A 243 -0.02 16.66 -2.56
C MET A 243 -0.53 16.34 -3.97
N TYR A 244 -1.17 17.33 -4.62
CA TYR A 244 -1.68 17.17 -5.99
C TYR A 244 -0.60 17.36 -7.07
N GLU A 245 0.50 18.03 -6.74
CA GLU A 245 1.67 18.15 -7.59
C GLU A 245 2.72 17.12 -7.20
N ARG A 246 3.30 16.46 -8.20
CA ARG A 246 4.37 15.50 -7.95
C ARG A 246 5.66 16.24 -7.66
N GLU A 247 6.21 16.07 -6.46
CA GLU A 247 7.55 16.58 -6.16
C GLU A 247 8.58 16.04 -7.16
N GLN A 248 9.54 16.87 -7.55
CA GLN A 248 10.67 16.42 -8.34
C GLN A 248 11.48 15.39 -7.57
N ALA A 249 11.92 14.35 -8.25
CA ALA A 249 12.74 13.31 -7.63
C ALA A 249 14.05 13.92 -7.10
N LYS A 250 14.28 13.76 -5.79
CA LYS A 250 15.53 14.24 -5.14
C LYS A 250 16.74 13.37 -5.50
N SER A 251 16.51 12.13 -5.91
CA SER A 251 17.56 11.20 -6.36
C SER A 251 16.98 10.17 -7.33
N ILE A 252 17.81 9.71 -8.25
CA ILE A 252 17.50 8.62 -9.17
C ILE A 252 18.50 7.50 -8.91
N SER A 253 18.00 6.28 -8.71
CA SER A 253 18.82 5.10 -8.50
C SER A 253 18.37 3.94 -9.39
N ASN A 254 19.28 3.02 -9.67
CA ASN A 254 18.98 1.78 -10.36
C ASN A 254 19.75 0.63 -9.70
N SER A 255 19.15 -0.55 -9.66
CA SER A 255 19.79 -1.75 -9.12
C SER A 255 19.36 -2.99 -9.90
N THR A 256 20.19 -4.01 -9.89
CA THR A 256 19.85 -5.31 -10.49
C THR A 256 20.35 -6.45 -9.61
N VAL A 257 19.61 -7.57 -9.65
CA VAL A 257 20.07 -8.84 -9.07
C VAL A 257 20.78 -9.61 -10.18
N LEU A 258 22.04 -9.99 -9.93
CA LEU A 258 22.84 -10.75 -10.88
C LEU A 258 22.32 -12.21 -10.97
N PRO A 259 22.33 -12.83 -12.16
CA PRO A 259 21.87 -14.20 -12.36
C PRO A 259 22.73 -15.21 -11.59
N TYR A 260 24.02 -14.92 -11.43
CA TYR A 260 24.98 -15.68 -10.63
C TYR A 260 26.03 -14.76 -10.00
N ASN A 261 26.91 -15.31 -9.16
CA ASN A 261 27.95 -14.51 -8.51
C ASN A 261 29.08 -14.21 -9.50
N TYR A 262 29.24 -12.95 -9.87
CA TYR A 262 30.38 -12.51 -10.69
C TYR A 262 31.64 -12.42 -9.84
N ARG A 263 32.74 -12.98 -10.35
CA ARG A 263 34.07 -12.88 -9.77
C ARG A 263 35.01 -12.04 -10.65
N ASP A 264 34.68 -11.91 -11.92
CA ASP A 264 35.44 -11.12 -12.89
C ASP A 264 35.09 -9.64 -12.80
N SER A 265 36.13 -8.79 -12.68
CA SER A 265 35.98 -7.35 -12.56
C SER A 265 35.45 -6.69 -13.84
N GLY A 266 35.73 -7.26 -15.00
CA GLY A 266 35.23 -6.79 -16.28
C GLY A 266 33.72 -6.95 -16.41
N MET A 267 33.18 -8.10 -16.00
CA MET A 267 31.74 -8.34 -15.93
C MET A 267 31.03 -7.35 -14.98
N ILE A 268 31.64 -7.09 -13.81
CA ILE A 268 31.07 -6.14 -12.84
C ILE A 268 31.06 -4.72 -13.42
N LYS A 269 32.16 -4.30 -14.09
CA LYS A 269 32.24 -2.98 -14.77
C LYS A 269 31.15 -2.81 -15.82
N ASN A 270 30.90 -3.84 -16.63
CA ASN A 270 29.82 -3.82 -17.64
C ASN A 270 28.45 -3.61 -17.00
N VAL A 271 28.13 -4.32 -15.93
CA VAL A 271 26.86 -4.13 -15.21
C VAL A 271 26.72 -2.72 -14.65
N ILE A 272 27.78 -2.18 -14.04
CA ILE A 272 27.77 -0.80 -13.52
C ILE A 272 27.57 0.21 -14.67
N SER A 273 28.26 0.01 -15.79
CA SER A 273 28.11 0.85 -16.97
C SER A 273 26.65 0.86 -17.48
N ASP A 274 26.04 -0.31 -17.58
CA ASP A 274 24.65 -0.41 -18.05
C ASP A 274 23.66 0.22 -17.07
N LEU A 275 23.83 0.01 -15.76
CA LEU A 275 23.03 0.69 -14.73
C LEU A 275 23.19 2.21 -14.81
N SER A 276 24.41 2.71 -15.06
CA SER A 276 24.68 4.15 -15.20
C SER A 276 24.00 4.74 -16.44
N LYS A 277 24.05 4.03 -17.59
CA LYS A 277 23.33 4.44 -18.82
C LYS A 277 21.82 4.53 -18.58
N GLU A 278 21.25 3.56 -17.85
CA GLU A 278 19.82 3.60 -17.53
C GLU A 278 19.44 4.75 -16.59
N ILE A 279 20.33 5.13 -15.66
CA ILE A 279 20.15 6.33 -14.83
C ILE A 279 20.18 7.58 -15.72
N GLY A 280 21.16 7.70 -16.64
CA GLY A 280 21.26 8.84 -17.55
C GLY A 280 20.03 9.04 -18.46
N LYS A 281 19.30 7.96 -18.80
CA LYS A 281 18.02 8.07 -19.55
C LYS A 281 16.86 8.59 -18.69
N LYS A 282 16.97 8.53 -17.37
CA LYS A 282 15.91 8.95 -16.43
C LYS A 282 16.13 10.38 -15.92
N LEU A 283 17.33 10.93 -16.08
CA LEU A 283 17.67 12.33 -15.82
C LEU A 283 17.18 13.23 -16.95
#